data_86e2519efd677b0b920ae3083628235b
#
_entry.id   86e2519efd677b0b920ae3083628235b
#
_cell.length_a   1.000
_cell.length_b   1.000
_cell.length_c   1.000
_cell.angle_alpha   90.00
_cell.angle_beta   90.00
_cell.angle_gamma   90.00
#
_symmetry.space_group_name_H-M   'P 1'
#
loop_
_entity.id
_entity.type
_entity.pdbx_description
1 polymer ?
#
loop_
_entity_poly.entity_id
_entity_poly.type
_entity_poly.pdbx_seq_one_letter_code
_entity_poly.pdbx_strand_id
1 'polypeptide(L)'
;MKKQPIFTKILIPLMGLVILEILILMVSIYGQGLFSLIHKNSQDIIESRVEARRNYLESLMVNQWMNVSQTVQKINLLADGLVDAGKMDIEAIDDSSENAAPFLSAVSMDLISMMRTNHVTGVFMILNADNLEDSMTSKKYMDKPGLYFRDLDPESRASSENLDLLIERSPLLVVRNTQIATDKTWNTSFQFGTADVPYYDFLYEPTQATFYSKPDVTWEDMGFWSKPYTLFGETREAIAYSVPLRLSDGRVYGVLGVDILVDYLKQNLPSRELDGSGTASYFLSIHKTGNSEGSSTSYQDVIQLNSIEATIGEDREGKVVSDKKNYFTFSMPLHLFSTVGPFTDVEWQLGAAIPYKTMNRFADRMTFVMSVTIILTLGIGIVGSLVISLFLQKPIRKLALAIRSNKTTDKLRLRETGILEIDQMSEALEDLSDRLLQEQRNLQYERDHDFLTDLYNRRAFGRRIRELLEKKGGGNAIGAYIMMDLDNLKIVNDTYGHEYGDKYIRCASDAMREGLGDEAIYSRISGDEFNAFIFDEEGNRSRINALIERLQETIDNSFIMLPDGEKKQLRLSGGVSWYPEGGTNPDQLQKNADYAMYVVKKTTKSQIRVWSEATDLGKEKEEEKKEEKKEEKK
;
A
#
# COMPACT_ATOMS: atom_id res chain seq x y z
N MET A 1 -29.74 24.19 -15.01
CA MET A 1 -28.71 23.50 -14.17
C MET A 1 -27.55 24.46 -13.94
N LYS A 2 -27.20 24.79 -12.68
CA LYS A 2 -25.99 25.58 -12.38
C LYS A 2 -24.76 24.81 -12.84
N LYS A 3 -23.93 25.43 -13.70
CA LYS A 3 -22.67 24.85 -14.17
C LYS A 3 -21.73 24.69 -12.97
N GLN A 4 -21.44 23.45 -12.56
CA GLN A 4 -20.50 23.15 -11.48
C GLN A 4 -19.05 23.25 -11.98
N PRO A 5 -18.10 23.70 -11.16
CA PRO A 5 -16.69 23.70 -11.49
C PRO A 5 -16.17 22.28 -11.79
N ILE A 6 -15.18 22.14 -12.65
CA ILE A 6 -14.54 20.85 -12.97
C ILE A 6 -14.03 20.17 -11.70
N PHE A 7 -13.49 20.96 -10.76
CA PHE A 7 -13.04 20.49 -9.46
C PHE A 7 -14.09 19.65 -8.73
N THR A 8 -15.32 20.18 -8.57
CA THR A 8 -16.39 19.46 -7.88
C THR A 8 -16.90 18.25 -8.67
N LYS A 9 -16.84 18.30 -10.01
CA LYS A 9 -17.23 17.18 -10.87
C LYS A 9 -16.24 15.99 -10.82
N ILE A 10 -14.96 16.24 -10.50
CA ILE A 10 -13.96 15.20 -10.32
C ILE A 10 -13.92 14.74 -8.87
N LEU A 11 -13.93 15.68 -7.93
CA LEU A 11 -13.79 15.40 -6.51
C LEU A 11 -14.97 14.58 -5.95
N ILE A 12 -16.20 14.94 -6.30
CA ILE A 12 -17.40 14.26 -5.75
C ILE A 12 -17.45 12.77 -6.13
N PRO A 13 -17.28 12.35 -7.39
CA PRO A 13 -17.23 10.93 -7.75
C PRO A 13 -16.06 10.18 -7.11
N LEU A 14 -14.86 10.78 -7.06
CA LEU A 14 -13.69 10.18 -6.43
C LEU A 14 -13.90 9.98 -4.91
N MET A 15 -14.40 10.98 -4.21
CA MET A 15 -14.77 10.86 -2.80
C MET A 15 -15.88 9.83 -2.59
N GLY A 16 -16.88 9.82 -3.48
CA GLY A 16 -17.97 8.84 -3.45
C GLY A 16 -17.45 7.41 -3.59
N LEU A 17 -16.47 7.19 -4.47
CA LEU A 17 -15.84 5.88 -4.67
C LEU A 17 -15.04 5.44 -3.44
N VAL A 18 -14.25 6.33 -2.84
CA VAL A 18 -13.51 6.05 -1.59
C VAL A 18 -14.47 5.73 -0.43
N ILE A 19 -15.54 6.50 -0.30
CA ILE A 19 -16.56 6.25 0.75
C ILE A 19 -17.26 4.92 0.49
N LEU A 20 -17.59 4.60 -0.76
CA LEU A 20 -18.22 3.33 -1.13
C LEU A 20 -17.32 2.13 -0.85
N GLU A 21 -16.02 2.20 -1.20
CA GLU A 21 -15.03 1.15 -0.90
C GLU A 21 -14.92 0.91 0.60
N ILE A 22 -14.86 1.97 1.41
CA ILE A 22 -14.79 1.85 2.87
C ILE A 22 -16.09 1.29 3.43
N LEU A 23 -17.23 1.68 2.88
CA LEU A 23 -18.53 1.17 3.30
C LEU A 23 -18.65 -0.34 2.98
N ILE A 24 -18.19 -0.77 1.82
CA ILE A 24 -18.11 -2.19 1.46
C ILE A 24 -17.17 -2.94 2.41
N LEU A 25 -16.00 -2.37 2.71
CA LEU A 25 -15.04 -2.94 3.64
C LEU A 25 -15.63 -3.03 5.07
N MET A 26 -16.30 -1.98 5.54
CA MET A 26 -17.02 -2.00 6.81
C MET A 26 -18.13 -3.07 6.84
N VAL A 27 -18.95 -3.13 5.81
CA VAL A 27 -20.02 -4.15 5.72
C VAL A 27 -19.42 -5.55 5.65
N SER A 28 -18.31 -5.75 4.95
CA SER A 28 -17.61 -7.04 4.92
C SER A 28 -17.05 -7.42 6.30
N ILE A 29 -16.45 -6.48 7.02
CA ILE A 29 -15.86 -6.73 8.34
C ILE A 29 -16.96 -6.96 9.40
N TYR A 30 -17.96 -6.09 9.46
CA TYR A 30 -19.03 -6.17 10.46
C TYR A 30 -20.10 -7.20 10.09
N GLY A 31 -20.44 -7.32 8.80
CA GLY A 31 -21.50 -8.24 8.34
C GLY A 31 -21.10 -9.71 8.40
N GLN A 32 -19.82 -10.03 8.29
CA GLN A 32 -19.31 -11.40 8.46
C GLN A 32 -19.07 -11.79 9.91
N GLY A 33 -19.44 -10.95 10.86
CA GLY A 33 -19.24 -11.25 12.28
C GLY A 33 -17.77 -11.32 12.69
N LEU A 34 -16.88 -10.63 11.99
CA LEU A 34 -15.42 -10.70 12.21
C LEU A 34 -15.07 -10.37 13.66
N PHE A 35 -15.81 -9.48 14.32
CA PHE A 35 -15.60 -9.17 15.74
C PHE A 35 -15.98 -10.33 16.65
N SER A 36 -17.07 -11.04 16.38
CA SER A 36 -17.42 -12.26 17.12
C SER A 36 -16.43 -13.37 16.85
N LEU A 37 -15.92 -13.46 15.62
CA LEU A 37 -14.87 -14.39 15.23
C LEU A 37 -13.54 -14.08 15.95
N ILE A 38 -13.16 -12.80 16.08
CA ILE A 38 -11.94 -12.40 16.81
C ILE A 38 -12.05 -12.74 18.30
N HIS A 39 -13.23 -12.56 18.92
CA HIS A 39 -13.46 -12.96 20.30
C HIS A 39 -13.42 -14.48 20.46
N LYS A 40 -14.05 -15.22 19.56
CA LYS A 40 -14.00 -16.69 19.54
C LYS A 40 -12.57 -17.18 19.30
N ASN A 41 -11.86 -16.62 18.34
CA ASN A 41 -10.47 -16.95 18.07
C ASN A 41 -9.54 -16.68 19.29
N SER A 42 -9.89 -15.71 20.15
CA SER A 42 -9.12 -15.48 21.38
C SER A 42 -9.26 -16.65 22.35
N GLN A 43 -10.43 -17.24 22.46
CA GLN A 43 -10.65 -18.46 23.25
C GLN A 43 -9.93 -19.64 22.59
N ASP A 44 -10.14 -19.86 21.30
CA ASP A 44 -9.52 -20.96 20.54
C ASP A 44 -7.98 -20.93 20.62
N ILE A 45 -7.37 -19.72 20.61
CA ILE A 45 -5.92 -19.55 20.80
C ILE A 45 -5.49 -20.00 22.19
N ILE A 46 -6.26 -19.65 23.23
CA ILE A 46 -5.95 -20.05 24.60
C ILE A 46 -6.10 -21.55 24.75
N GLU A 47 -7.18 -22.11 24.25
CA GLU A 47 -7.43 -23.56 24.25
C GLU A 47 -6.29 -24.29 23.54
N SER A 48 -5.88 -23.84 22.37
CA SER A 48 -4.74 -24.40 21.64
C SER A 48 -3.41 -24.30 22.40
N ARG A 49 -3.18 -23.21 23.15
CA ARG A 49 -2.00 -23.09 24.02
C ARG A 49 -2.03 -24.05 25.19
N VAL A 50 -3.19 -24.17 25.84
CA VAL A 50 -3.38 -25.13 26.91
C VAL A 50 -3.20 -26.54 26.37
N GLU A 51 -3.74 -26.89 25.21
CA GLU A 51 -3.57 -28.18 24.56
C GLU A 51 -2.09 -28.46 24.24
N ALA A 52 -1.37 -27.50 23.66
CA ALA A 52 0.06 -27.64 23.39
C ALA A 52 0.87 -27.90 24.68
N ARG A 53 0.53 -27.15 25.75
CA ARG A 53 1.18 -27.32 27.04
C ARG A 53 0.76 -28.62 27.74
N ARG A 54 -0.49 -29.05 27.61
CA ARG A 54 -0.96 -30.33 28.08
C ARG A 54 -0.17 -31.47 27.42
N ASN A 55 -0.03 -31.44 26.10
CA ASN A 55 0.73 -32.46 25.37
C ASN A 55 2.21 -32.48 25.79
N TYR A 56 2.81 -31.29 25.99
CA TYR A 56 4.19 -31.15 26.47
C TYR A 56 4.34 -31.73 27.89
N LEU A 57 3.48 -31.31 28.81
CA LEU A 57 3.52 -31.77 30.19
C LEU A 57 3.26 -33.29 30.30
N GLU A 58 2.24 -33.80 29.59
CA GLU A 58 1.94 -35.24 29.54
C GLU A 58 3.15 -36.02 29.01
N SER A 59 3.81 -35.51 27.97
CA SER A 59 5.04 -36.12 27.46
C SER A 59 6.19 -36.11 28.47
N LEU A 60 6.39 -35.01 29.21
CA LEU A 60 7.38 -34.96 30.29
C LEU A 60 7.04 -35.96 31.39
N MET A 61 5.80 -35.97 31.86
CA MET A 61 5.37 -36.84 32.97
C MET A 61 5.46 -38.31 32.57
N VAL A 62 4.93 -38.69 31.41
CA VAL A 62 4.85 -40.10 31.01
C VAL A 62 6.17 -40.65 30.48
N ASN A 63 6.84 -39.91 29.59
CA ASN A 63 8.02 -40.45 28.90
C ASN A 63 9.35 -40.17 29.62
N GLN A 64 9.39 -39.18 30.49
CA GLN A 64 10.63 -38.78 31.16
C GLN A 64 10.56 -39.05 32.66
N TRP A 65 9.63 -38.44 33.39
CA TRP A 65 9.58 -38.55 34.85
C TRP A 65 9.15 -39.93 35.37
N MET A 66 8.20 -40.57 34.68
CA MET A 66 7.77 -41.92 35.02
C MET A 66 8.74 -43.03 34.57
N ASN A 67 9.87 -42.71 33.95
CA ASN A 67 10.81 -43.70 33.43
C ASN A 67 11.66 -44.34 34.55
N VAL A 68 11.04 -45.11 35.41
CA VAL A 68 11.68 -45.76 36.56
C VAL A 68 11.91 -47.26 36.37
N SER A 69 11.38 -47.86 35.29
CA SER A 69 11.29 -49.32 35.12
C SER A 69 12.65 -50.03 35.16
N GLN A 70 13.68 -49.49 34.50
CA GLN A 70 15.01 -50.11 34.52
C GLN A 70 15.63 -50.16 35.92
N THR A 71 15.46 -49.04 36.66
CA THR A 71 16.00 -48.92 38.03
C THR A 71 15.26 -49.86 38.96
N VAL A 72 13.93 -49.92 38.87
CA VAL A 72 13.10 -50.86 39.67
C VAL A 72 13.53 -52.30 39.41
N GLN A 73 13.64 -52.74 38.16
CA GLN A 73 14.06 -54.08 37.80
C GLN A 73 15.43 -54.43 38.37
N LYS A 74 16.40 -53.50 38.27
CA LYS A 74 17.75 -53.68 38.81
C LYS A 74 17.75 -53.82 40.32
N ILE A 75 16.97 -52.98 41.02
CA ILE A 75 16.86 -53.00 42.48
C ILE A 75 16.16 -54.29 42.93
N ASN A 76 15.06 -54.71 42.27
CA ASN A 76 14.37 -55.95 42.60
C ASN A 76 15.29 -57.17 42.42
N LEU A 77 16.07 -57.25 41.32
CA LEU A 77 17.04 -58.32 41.11
C LEU A 77 18.13 -58.36 42.20
N LEU A 78 18.59 -57.17 42.63
CA LEU A 78 19.56 -57.11 43.74
C LEU A 78 18.92 -57.58 45.06
N ALA A 79 17.67 -57.18 45.34
CA ALA A 79 16.93 -57.58 46.51
C ALA A 79 16.70 -59.10 46.55
N ASP A 80 16.22 -59.68 45.46
CA ASP A 80 16.04 -61.13 45.30
C ASP A 80 17.37 -61.88 45.60
N GLY A 81 18.47 -61.44 44.99
CA GLY A 81 19.77 -62.08 45.19
C GLY A 81 20.31 -61.97 46.62
N LEU A 82 20.01 -60.89 47.35
CA LEU A 82 20.39 -60.73 48.76
C LEU A 82 19.52 -61.60 49.69
N VAL A 83 18.25 -61.67 49.38
CA VAL A 83 17.30 -62.58 50.14
C VAL A 83 17.70 -64.03 49.95
N ASP A 84 17.90 -64.45 48.69
CA ASP A 84 18.32 -65.83 48.35
C ASP A 84 19.66 -66.20 48.99
N ALA A 85 20.57 -65.24 49.09
CA ALA A 85 21.85 -65.42 49.79
C ALA A 85 21.75 -65.41 51.34
N GLY A 86 20.58 -65.13 51.86
CA GLY A 86 20.35 -65.02 53.34
C GLY A 86 21.05 -63.76 53.95
N LYS A 87 21.34 -62.74 53.09
CA LYS A 87 22.01 -61.48 53.50
C LYS A 87 21.04 -60.38 53.79
N MET A 88 19.80 -60.49 53.44
CA MET A 88 18.73 -59.52 53.68
C MET A 88 17.44 -60.30 54.16
N ASP A 89 16.94 -59.83 55.29
CA ASP A 89 15.65 -60.25 55.78
C ASP A 89 14.59 -59.20 55.40
N ILE A 90 13.63 -59.60 54.62
CA ILE A 90 12.58 -58.68 54.12
C ILE A 90 11.63 -58.28 55.24
N GLU A 91 11.30 -59.18 56.16
CA GLU A 91 10.36 -58.88 57.24
C GLU A 91 10.95 -57.89 58.27
N ALA A 92 12.28 -57.87 58.36
CA ALA A 92 13.01 -56.97 59.28
C ALA A 92 13.67 -55.72 58.56
N ILE A 93 13.51 -55.63 57.25
CA ILE A 93 14.22 -54.58 56.44
C ILE A 93 13.77 -53.15 56.80
N ASP A 94 12.51 -53.02 57.18
CA ASP A 94 11.90 -51.73 57.51
C ASP A 94 11.79 -51.43 59.02
N ASP A 95 12.32 -52.31 59.86
CA ASP A 95 12.35 -52.16 61.33
C ASP A 95 13.31 -51.01 61.78
N SER A 96 14.44 -50.85 61.06
CA SER A 96 15.38 -49.80 61.39
C SER A 96 16.22 -49.37 60.22
N SER A 97 16.65 -48.10 60.24
CA SER A 97 17.58 -47.54 59.24
C SER A 97 18.95 -48.22 59.23
N GLU A 98 19.38 -48.82 60.35
CA GLU A 98 20.64 -49.56 60.46
C GLU A 98 20.59 -50.88 59.71
N ASN A 99 19.50 -51.64 59.85
CA ASN A 99 19.28 -52.88 59.11
C ASN A 99 19.20 -52.64 57.60
N ALA A 100 18.56 -51.57 57.19
CA ALA A 100 18.41 -51.18 55.80
C ALA A 100 19.67 -50.57 55.15
N ALA A 101 20.61 -50.05 55.96
CA ALA A 101 21.72 -49.24 55.49
C ALA A 101 22.61 -49.92 54.43
N PRO A 102 22.97 -51.22 54.51
CA PRO A 102 23.81 -51.86 53.50
C PRO A 102 23.11 -51.93 52.12
N PHE A 103 21.82 -52.28 52.11
CA PHE A 103 21.03 -52.33 50.89
C PHE A 103 20.80 -50.94 50.29
N LEU A 104 20.37 -49.96 51.09
CA LEU A 104 20.18 -48.59 50.66
C LEU A 104 21.47 -47.97 50.15
N SER A 105 22.62 -48.30 50.74
CA SER A 105 23.92 -47.83 50.22
C SER A 105 24.26 -48.45 48.86
N ALA A 106 23.92 -49.72 48.65
CA ALA A 106 24.17 -50.39 47.37
C ALA A 106 23.37 -49.80 46.20
N VAL A 107 22.13 -49.34 46.45
CA VAL A 107 21.25 -48.79 45.42
C VAL A 107 21.34 -47.26 45.23
N SER A 108 22.06 -46.56 46.11
CA SER A 108 22.08 -45.11 46.15
C SER A 108 22.54 -44.47 44.82
N MET A 109 23.56 -45.04 44.16
CA MET A 109 24.08 -44.50 42.90
C MET A 109 23.12 -44.75 41.71
N ASP A 110 22.33 -45.82 41.78
CA ASP A 110 21.31 -46.09 40.75
C ASP A 110 20.15 -45.09 40.84
N LEU A 111 19.75 -44.72 42.07
CA LEU A 111 18.79 -43.63 42.30
C LEU A 111 19.27 -42.31 41.78
N ILE A 112 20.53 -41.94 42.09
CA ILE A 112 21.12 -40.68 41.60
C ILE A 112 21.18 -40.68 40.07
N SER A 113 21.60 -41.78 39.47
CA SER A 113 21.61 -41.91 38.01
C SER A 113 20.23 -41.73 37.38
N MET A 114 19.22 -42.37 37.99
CA MET A 114 17.82 -42.24 37.56
C MET A 114 17.33 -40.80 37.68
N MET A 115 17.59 -40.13 38.79
CA MET A 115 17.22 -38.71 39.03
C MET A 115 17.76 -37.81 37.92
N ARG A 116 19.05 -37.97 37.60
CA ARG A 116 19.72 -37.16 36.55
C ARG A 116 19.22 -37.49 35.14
N THR A 117 18.96 -38.80 34.84
CA THR A 117 18.47 -39.23 33.54
C THR A 117 17.04 -38.72 33.29
N ASN A 118 16.22 -38.72 34.33
CA ASN A 118 14.82 -38.32 34.25
C ASN A 118 14.63 -36.81 34.44
N HIS A 119 15.69 -36.04 34.79
CA HIS A 119 15.61 -34.58 35.07
C HIS A 119 14.51 -34.25 36.10
N VAL A 120 14.46 -34.99 37.18
CA VAL A 120 13.51 -34.79 38.26
C VAL A 120 14.15 -34.11 39.45
N THR A 121 13.36 -33.40 40.27
CA THR A 121 13.87 -32.62 41.40
C THR A 121 14.21 -33.48 42.61
N GLY A 122 13.72 -34.73 42.66
CA GLY A 122 14.07 -35.66 43.70
C GLY A 122 13.78 -37.11 43.30
N VAL A 123 14.48 -37.99 44.01
CA VAL A 123 14.26 -39.44 43.92
C VAL A 123 14.24 -40.02 45.31
N PHE A 124 13.30 -40.91 45.57
CA PHE A 124 13.17 -41.54 46.85
C PHE A 124 12.92 -43.04 46.75
N MET A 125 13.34 -43.73 47.76
CA MET A 125 13.01 -45.16 48.02
C MET A 125 12.63 -45.30 49.47
N ILE A 126 11.48 -45.86 49.74
CA ILE A 126 11.00 -46.12 51.10
C ILE A 126 10.80 -47.60 51.26
N LEU A 127 11.42 -48.18 52.27
CA LEU A 127 11.23 -49.58 52.59
C LEU A 127 10.00 -49.74 53.47
N ASN A 128 9.15 -50.66 53.10
CA ASN A 128 7.93 -51.03 53.84
C ASN A 128 7.46 -52.40 53.40
N ALA A 129 7.46 -53.34 54.31
CA ALA A 129 6.94 -54.71 54.11
C ALA A 129 5.53 -54.88 54.73
N ASP A 130 5.08 -53.92 55.54
CA ASP A 130 3.81 -53.97 56.24
C ASP A 130 2.60 -53.58 55.41
N ASN A 131 1.43 -54.10 55.75
CA ASN A 131 0.18 -53.53 55.31
C ASN A 131 -0.09 -52.22 56.10
N LEU A 132 -0.07 -51.11 55.38
CA LEU A 132 -0.21 -49.79 55.99
C LEU A 132 -1.63 -49.56 56.56
N GLU A 133 -2.66 -50.23 56.04
CA GLU A 133 -4.02 -50.07 56.50
C GLU A 133 -4.18 -50.64 57.94
N ASP A 134 -3.52 -51.76 58.20
CA ASP A 134 -3.46 -52.31 59.55
C ASP A 134 -2.79 -51.38 60.54
N SER A 135 -1.72 -50.77 60.15
CA SER A 135 -1.02 -49.71 60.92
C SER A 135 -1.92 -48.50 61.18
N MET A 136 -2.68 -48.04 60.19
CA MET A 136 -3.64 -46.95 60.32
C MET A 136 -4.78 -47.28 61.27
N THR A 137 -5.34 -48.45 61.12
CA THR A 137 -6.42 -48.93 61.97
C THR A 137 -6.01 -49.11 63.44
N SER A 138 -4.80 -49.56 63.65
CA SER A 138 -4.21 -49.70 65.02
C SER A 138 -3.64 -48.42 65.58
N LYS A 139 -3.60 -47.36 64.80
CA LYS A 139 -2.93 -46.07 65.12
C LYS A 139 -1.47 -46.24 65.52
N LYS A 140 -0.80 -47.26 65.05
CA LYS A 140 0.63 -47.46 65.17
C LYS A 140 1.35 -47.05 63.93
N TYR A 141 1.75 -45.80 63.89
CA TYR A 141 2.56 -45.29 62.79
C TYR A 141 4.03 -45.50 63.16
N MET A 142 4.81 -46.02 62.20
CA MET A 142 6.24 -46.25 62.35
C MET A 142 7.01 -45.45 61.30
N ASP A 143 8.12 -44.88 61.72
CA ASP A 143 9.07 -44.29 60.79
C ASP A 143 9.64 -45.37 59.88
N LYS A 144 9.76 -45.10 58.58
CA LYS A 144 10.25 -46.06 57.61
C LYS A 144 11.63 -45.68 57.09
N PRO A 145 12.59 -46.61 57.02
CA PRO A 145 13.90 -46.37 56.47
C PRO A 145 13.81 -46.14 54.95
N GLY A 146 14.72 -45.35 54.43
CA GLY A 146 14.74 -45.08 53.00
C GLY A 146 15.84 -44.11 52.55
N LEU A 147 15.80 -43.76 51.33
CA LEU A 147 16.66 -42.77 50.67
C LEU A 147 15.83 -41.66 50.11
N TYR A 148 16.32 -40.44 50.17
CA TYR A 148 15.76 -39.31 49.46
C TYR A 148 16.86 -38.35 49.09
N PHE A 149 17.12 -38.28 47.76
CA PHE A 149 18.04 -37.34 47.13
C PHE A 149 17.26 -36.24 46.45
N ARG A 150 17.79 -35.03 46.56
CA ARG A 150 17.20 -33.80 46.01
C ARG A 150 18.17 -33.11 45.08
N ASP A 151 17.67 -32.72 43.89
CA ASP A 151 18.29 -31.77 42.98
C ASP A 151 17.35 -30.54 42.85
N LEU A 152 17.82 -29.37 43.24
CA LEU A 152 17.00 -28.15 43.19
C LEU A 152 16.96 -27.51 41.82
N ASP A 153 17.85 -27.90 40.90
CA ASP A 153 17.96 -27.36 39.56
C ASP A 153 18.42 -28.45 38.55
N PRO A 154 17.52 -29.41 38.22
CA PRO A 154 17.85 -30.55 37.38
C PRO A 154 18.19 -30.18 35.92
N GLU A 155 17.94 -28.92 35.50
CA GLU A 155 18.31 -28.41 34.18
C GLU A 155 19.76 -27.90 34.16
N SER A 156 20.36 -27.67 35.31
CA SER A 156 21.73 -27.24 35.38
C SER A 156 22.71 -28.38 35.01
N ARG A 157 23.94 -28.01 34.68
CA ARG A 157 24.97 -29.01 34.39
C ARG A 157 25.32 -29.78 35.68
N ALA A 158 25.08 -31.09 35.63
CA ALA A 158 25.38 -31.96 36.76
C ALA A 158 26.85 -31.85 37.24
N SER A 159 27.07 -31.72 38.53
CA SER A 159 28.38 -31.75 39.13
C SER A 159 28.96 -33.15 39.10
N SER A 160 30.24 -33.29 38.71
CA SER A 160 30.95 -34.59 38.74
C SER A 160 31.13 -35.16 40.15
N GLU A 161 31.06 -34.28 41.16
CA GLU A 161 31.24 -34.67 42.57
C GLU A 161 29.93 -34.66 43.34
N ASN A 162 28.77 -34.60 42.64
CA ASN A 162 27.42 -34.51 43.24
C ASN A 162 27.22 -33.36 44.22
N LEU A 163 27.96 -32.24 44.05
CA LEU A 163 27.87 -31.06 44.91
C LEU A 163 26.55 -30.28 44.72
N ASP A 164 25.85 -30.57 43.64
CA ASP A 164 24.52 -30.04 43.26
C ASP A 164 23.37 -30.80 43.98
N LEU A 165 23.70 -31.89 44.67
CA LEU A 165 22.70 -32.74 45.30
C LEU A 165 22.64 -32.53 46.81
N LEU A 166 21.48 -32.82 47.38
CA LEU A 166 21.22 -32.86 48.82
C LEU A 166 20.62 -34.20 49.21
N ILE A 167 20.96 -34.66 50.44
CA ILE A 167 20.30 -35.81 51.05
C ILE A 167 19.30 -35.29 52.06
N GLU A 168 18.03 -35.66 51.91
CA GLU A 168 16.97 -35.33 52.86
C GLU A 168 16.68 -36.48 53.82
N ARG A 169 16.71 -37.72 53.34
CA ARG A 169 16.53 -38.94 54.17
C ARG A 169 17.56 -39.98 53.74
N SER A 170 18.28 -40.51 54.68
CA SER A 170 19.16 -41.65 54.48
C SER A 170 19.77 -42.17 55.78
N PRO A 171 20.16 -43.44 55.87
CA PRO A 171 21.07 -43.93 56.91
C PRO A 171 22.42 -43.20 56.81
N LEU A 172 23.12 -43.08 57.96
CA LEU A 172 24.40 -42.44 58.05
C LEU A 172 25.49 -43.07 57.15
N LEU A 173 25.38 -44.38 56.88
CA LEU A 173 26.28 -45.12 55.97
C LEU A 173 26.24 -44.53 54.58
N VAL A 174 25.05 -44.19 54.08
CA VAL A 174 24.88 -43.59 52.73
C VAL A 174 25.54 -42.20 52.65
N VAL A 175 25.33 -41.35 53.64
CA VAL A 175 25.99 -40.03 53.72
C VAL A 175 27.51 -40.18 53.64
N ARG A 176 28.07 -41.15 54.38
CA ARG A 176 29.52 -41.39 54.35
C ARG A 176 30.04 -41.89 53.02
N ASN A 177 29.27 -42.79 52.36
CA ASN A 177 29.71 -43.40 51.11
C ASN A 177 29.54 -42.50 49.90
N THR A 178 28.48 -41.68 49.87
CA THR A 178 28.19 -40.78 48.73
C THR A 178 28.89 -39.44 48.87
N GLN A 179 29.24 -39.01 50.07
CA GLN A 179 29.80 -37.69 50.41
C GLN A 179 28.92 -36.51 49.97
N ILE A 180 27.62 -36.78 49.69
CA ILE A 180 26.64 -35.74 49.34
C ILE A 180 26.24 -34.99 50.62
N ALA A 181 26.08 -33.66 50.48
CA ALA A 181 25.66 -32.81 51.56
C ALA A 181 24.25 -33.17 52.04
N THR A 182 24.05 -33.15 53.34
CA THR A 182 22.72 -33.33 53.92
C THR A 182 21.94 -32.03 53.94
N ASP A 183 20.65 -32.09 53.64
CA ASP A 183 19.75 -30.96 53.89
C ASP A 183 19.63 -30.66 55.38
N LYS A 184 19.25 -29.44 55.74
CA LYS A 184 19.05 -29.03 57.13
C LYS A 184 17.94 -29.83 57.85
N THR A 185 17.03 -30.41 57.08
CA THR A 185 15.93 -31.26 57.56
C THR A 185 16.25 -32.76 57.52
N TRP A 186 17.53 -33.12 57.26
CA TRP A 186 17.96 -34.51 57.14
C TRP A 186 17.58 -35.33 58.35
N ASN A 187 17.07 -36.55 58.07
CA ASN A 187 16.78 -37.58 59.06
C ASN A 187 17.21 -38.97 58.54
N THR A 188 17.41 -39.92 59.44
CA THR A 188 17.78 -41.28 59.08
C THR A 188 16.63 -42.10 58.49
N SER A 189 15.38 -41.65 58.63
CA SER A 189 14.17 -42.31 58.18
C SER A 189 13.11 -41.29 57.73
N PHE A 190 12.14 -41.74 57.00
CA PHE A 190 10.91 -41.01 56.73
C PHE A 190 10.02 -41.04 57.98
N GLN A 191 9.60 -39.88 58.41
CA GLN A 191 8.79 -39.71 59.60
C GLN A 191 7.30 -39.74 59.23
N PHE A 192 6.61 -40.70 59.77
CA PHE A 192 5.15 -40.81 59.70
C PHE A 192 4.64 -40.88 61.14
N GLY A 193 3.50 -40.36 61.43
CA GLY A 193 2.98 -40.64 62.74
C GLY A 193 2.43 -39.50 63.56
N THR A 194 1.69 -38.62 62.91
CA THR A 194 0.67 -37.82 63.58
C THR A 194 -0.70 -38.27 63.10
N ALA A 195 -1.73 -38.12 63.93
CA ALA A 195 -3.11 -38.50 63.55
C ALA A 195 -3.64 -37.71 62.32
N ASP A 196 -2.96 -36.62 61.97
CA ASP A 196 -3.37 -35.71 60.90
C ASP A 196 -2.72 -36.05 59.52
N VAL A 197 -1.58 -36.77 59.51
CA VAL A 197 -0.91 -37.20 58.25
C VAL A 197 -0.36 -38.61 58.48
N PRO A 198 -1.20 -39.65 58.34
CA PRO A 198 -0.77 -41.01 58.67
C PRO A 198 0.31 -41.54 57.74
N TYR A 199 0.12 -41.48 56.47
CA TYR A 199 1.06 -41.83 55.40
C TYR A 199 0.82 -40.93 54.19
N TYR A 200 1.88 -40.62 53.45
CA TYR A 200 1.78 -39.87 52.20
C TYR A 200 1.19 -40.75 51.09
N ASP A 201 0.38 -40.19 50.21
CA ASP A 201 -0.29 -40.91 49.16
C ASP A 201 0.69 -41.69 48.25
N PHE A 202 1.88 -41.10 47.99
CA PHE A 202 2.93 -41.74 47.19
C PHE A 202 3.51 -43.01 47.84
N LEU A 203 3.35 -43.24 49.11
CA LEU A 203 3.70 -44.47 49.81
C LEU A 203 2.47 -45.37 49.95
N TYR A 204 1.35 -44.81 50.41
CA TYR A 204 0.14 -45.55 50.72
C TYR A 204 -0.52 -46.21 49.50
N GLU A 205 -0.81 -45.40 48.46
CA GLU A 205 -1.60 -45.88 47.31
C GLU A 205 -0.91 -47.03 46.55
N PRO A 206 0.40 -46.91 46.11
CA PRO A 206 1.03 -48.03 45.40
C PRO A 206 1.26 -49.24 46.30
N THR A 207 1.50 -49.05 47.60
CA THR A 207 1.63 -50.17 48.54
C THR A 207 0.31 -50.93 48.68
N GLN A 208 -0.80 -50.23 48.91
CA GLN A 208 -2.11 -50.84 49.05
C GLN A 208 -2.60 -51.47 47.75
N ALA A 209 -2.30 -50.85 46.60
CA ALA A 209 -2.62 -51.44 45.30
C ALA A 209 -2.10 -52.88 45.13
N THR A 210 -0.96 -53.20 45.73
CA THR A 210 -0.37 -54.52 45.63
C THR A 210 -1.18 -55.61 46.43
N PHE A 211 -1.86 -55.19 47.49
CA PHE A 211 -2.68 -56.11 48.32
C PHE A 211 -4.07 -56.35 47.72
N TYR A 212 -4.60 -55.36 46.98
CA TYR A 212 -5.98 -55.42 46.47
C TYR A 212 -6.08 -55.58 44.94
N SER A 213 -4.97 -55.50 44.20
CA SER A 213 -4.98 -55.59 42.72
C SER A 213 -5.13 -57.04 42.27
N LYS A 214 -5.69 -57.24 41.09
CA LYS A 214 -5.82 -58.57 40.45
C LYS A 214 -4.43 -59.08 40.06
N PRO A 215 -4.27 -60.44 40.01
CA PRO A 215 -2.97 -61.08 39.74
C PRO A 215 -2.32 -60.69 38.38
N ASP A 216 -3.11 -60.22 37.43
CA ASP A 216 -2.68 -59.83 36.07
C ASP A 216 -2.21 -58.38 35.96
N VAL A 217 -2.36 -57.57 37.01
CA VAL A 217 -1.87 -56.23 37.08
C VAL A 217 -0.37 -56.23 37.41
N THR A 218 0.42 -55.64 36.52
CA THR A 218 1.87 -55.54 36.72
C THR A 218 2.23 -54.42 37.71
N TRP A 219 3.44 -54.44 38.25
CA TRP A 219 3.87 -53.35 39.14
C TRP A 219 3.96 -52.02 38.42
N GLU A 220 4.21 -51.98 37.11
CA GLU A 220 4.18 -50.77 36.28
C GLU A 220 2.79 -50.13 36.25
N ASP A 221 1.73 -50.97 36.23
CA ASP A 221 0.35 -50.49 36.20
C ASP A 221 -0.12 -49.96 37.57
N MET A 222 0.66 -50.21 38.62
CA MET A 222 0.39 -49.74 40.00
C MET A 222 1.10 -48.40 40.29
N GLY A 223 1.66 -47.76 39.28
CA GLY A 223 2.29 -46.44 39.42
C GLY A 223 1.26 -45.36 39.76
N PHE A 224 1.59 -44.53 40.73
CA PHE A 224 0.68 -43.52 41.25
C PHE A 224 1.31 -42.12 41.30
N TRP A 225 0.61 -41.11 40.79
CA TRP A 225 0.92 -39.73 41.00
C TRP A 225 0.20 -39.17 42.22
N SER A 226 0.95 -38.69 43.22
CA SER A 226 0.37 -38.15 44.45
C SER A 226 -0.18 -36.73 44.24
N LYS A 227 -1.14 -36.33 45.05
CA LYS A 227 -1.45 -34.93 45.26
C LYS A 227 -0.24 -34.18 45.84
N PRO A 228 -0.23 -32.83 45.83
CA PRO A 228 0.81 -32.06 46.47
C PRO A 228 1.01 -32.43 47.92
N TYR A 229 2.26 -32.54 48.29
CA TYR A 229 2.64 -32.83 49.66
C TYR A 229 3.87 -32.04 50.11
N THR A 230 4.03 -31.90 51.40
CA THR A 230 5.23 -31.34 52.03
C THR A 230 5.74 -32.33 53.05
N LEU A 231 7.02 -32.73 52.95
CA LEU A 231 7.62 -33.63 53.94
C LEU A 231 7.70 -32.99 55.33
N PHE A 232 7.62 -33.84 56.34
CA PHE A 232 7.72 -33.35 57.72
C PHE A 232 9.04 -32.57 57.96
N GLY A 233 8.88 -31.33 58.44
CA GLY A 233 10.01 -30.38 58.65
C GLY A 233 10.42 -29.57 57.42
N GLU A 234 9.85 -29.86 56.23
CA GLU A 234 10.08 -29.17 54.98
C GLU A 234 9.11 -28.00 54.79
N THR A 235 9.41 -27.17 53.84
CA THR A 235 8.53 -26.09 53.37
C THR A 235 8.29 -26.16 51.86
N ARG A 236 9.00 -27.06 51.18
CA ARG A 236 8.94 -27.24 49.73
C ARG A 236 7.79 -28.22 49.41
N GLU A 237 6.90 -27.77 48.55
CA GLU A 237 5.79 -28.55 48.07
C GLU A 237 6.20 -29.33 46.80
N ALA A 238 5.84 -30.59 46.71
CA ALA A 238 6.14 -31.48 45.60
C ALA A 238 4.94 -32.36 45.23
N ILE A 239 4.95 -32.88 44.02
CA ILE A 239 4.15 -34.00 43.56
C ILE A 239 5.08 -35.19 43.31
N ALA A 240 4.65 -36.41 43.55
CA ALA A 240 5.51 -37.56 43.37
C ALA A 240 4.84 -38.64 42.51
N TYR A 241 5.64 -39.28 41.68
CA TYR A 241 5.29 -40.56 41.05
C TYR A 241 6.02 -41.69 41.73
N SER A 242 5.31 -42.76 42.09
CA SER A 242 5.91 -43.89 42.79
C SER A 242 5.30 -45.23 42.33
N VAL A 243 6.10 -46.25 42.39
CA VAL A 243 5.74 -47.62 42.05
C VAL A 243 6.12 -48.57 43.17
N PRO A 244 5.40 -49.67 43.38
CA PRO A 244 5.77 -50.64 44.43
C PRO A 244 7.01 -51.45 44.04
N LEU A 245 7.86 -51.76 45.03
CA LEU A 245 8.98 -52.65 44.90
C LEU A 245 8.54 -54.07 45.35
N ARG A 246 8.70 -55.06 44.46
CA ARG A 246 8.25 -56.43 44.67
C ARG A 246 9.36 -57.41 44.37
N LEU A 247 9.51 -58.40 45.21
CA LEU A 247 10.33 -59.58 44.96
C LEU A 247 9.69 -60.50 43.90
N SER A 248 10.47 -61.43 43.37
CA SER A 248 10.04 -62.39 42.38
C SER A 248 8.92 -63.35 42.93
N ASP A 249 8.85 -63.51 44.24
CA ASP A 249 7.81 -64.28 44.92
C ASP A 249 6.52 -63.50 45.19
N GLY A 250 6.51 -62.17 44.82
CA GLY A 250 5.36 -61.29 44.95
C GLY A 250 5.32 -60.48 46.23
N ARG A 251 6.20 -60.75 47.23
CA ARG A 251 6.26 -59.92 48.46
C ARG A 251 6.65 -58.48 48.14
N VAL A 252 5.96 -57.53 48.75
CA VAL A 252 6.26 -56.08 48.68
C VAL A 252 7.28 -55.73 49.74
N TYR A 253 8.27 -54.91 49.43
CA TYR A 253 9.26 -54.48 50.39
C TYR A 253 9.49 -52.98 50.40
N GLY A 254 8.70 -52.23 49.64
CA GLY A 254 8.76 -50.78 49.64
C GLY A 254 8.18 -50.15 48.37
N VAL A 255 8.50 -48.88 48.19
CA VAL A 255 8.19 -48.09 47.02
C VAL A 255 9.43 -47.37 46.51
N LEU A 256 9.52 -47.19 45.22
CA LEU A 256 10.48 -46.32 44.53
C LEU A 256 9.72 -45.20 43.84
N GLY A 257 10.21 -43.98 43.95
CA GLY A 257 9.55 -42.88 43.28
C GLY A 257 10.49 -41.71 42.91
N VAL A 258 9.95 -40.84 42.15
CA VAL A 258 10.51 -39.54 41.78
C VAL A 258 9.59 -38.46 42.28
N ASP A 259 10.12 -37.28 42.51
CA ASP A 259 9.31 -36.13 42.85
C ASP A 259 9.65 -34.91 42.00
N ILE A 260 8.66 -34.07 41.85
CA ILE A 260 8.74 -32.83 41.12
C ILE A 260 8.32 -31.68 42.04
N LEU A 261 9.26 -30.77 42.37
CA LEU A 261 8.91 -29.58 43.13
C LEU A 261 7.90 -28.74 42.36
N VAL A 262 6.90 -28.23 43.05
CA VAL A 262 5.89 -27.37 42.46
C VAL A 262 6.55 -26.10 41.86
N ASP A 263 7.62 -25.63 42.44
CA ASP A 263 8.37 -24.47 41.89
C ASP A 263 9.09 -24.82 40.57
N TYR A 264 9.59 -26.03 40.40
CA TYR A 264 10.13 -26.51 39.12
C TYR A 264 9.02 -26.72 38.08
N LEU A 265 7.88 -27.22 38.51
CA LEU A 265 6.69 -27.35 37.64
C LEU A 265 6.22 -25.97 37.10
N LYS A 266 6.27 -24.93 37.94
CA LYS A 266 5.97 -23.54 37.52
C LYS A 266 6.89 -23.03 36.41
N GLN A 267 8.17 -23.42 36.42
CA GLN A 267 9.13 -23.04 35.37
C GLN A 267 8.78 -23.69 34.03
N ASN A 268 8.28 -24.92 34.05
CA ASN A 268 7.84 -25.66 32.85
C ASN A 268 6.48 -25.18 32.30
N LEU A 269 5.72 -24.40 33.09
CA LEU A 269 4.40 -23.88 32.74
C LEU A 269 4.34 -22.34 32.88
N PRO A 270 5.10 -21.59 32.07
CA PRO A 270 5.23 -20.15 32.20
C PRO A 270 3.93 -19.42 31.86
N SER A 271 3.29 -18.83 32.84
CA SER A 271 2.00 -18.14 32.70
C SER A 271 2.02 -16.96 31.70
N ARG A 272 3.21 -16.40 31.42
CA ARG A 272 3.37 -15.33 30.42
C ARG A 272 2.98 -15.73 29.00
N GLU A 273 3.02 -17.02 28.70
CA GLU A 273 2.60 -17.51 27.38
C GLU A 273 1.08 -17.39 27.17
N LEU A 274 0.30 -17.41 28.24
CA LEU A 274 -1.16 -17.31 28.16
C LEU A 274 -1.61 -15.90 27.76
N ASP A 275 -1.06 -14.87 28.40
CA ASP A 275 -1.58 -13.50 28.26
C ASP A 275 -0.51 -12.43 27.98
N GLY A 276 0.77 -12.80 27.97
CA GLY A 276 1.91 -11.87 27.78
C GLY A 276 2.17 -10.94 28.98
N SER A 277 1.27 -10.88 29.96
CA SER A 277 1.34 -9.97 31.12
C SER A 277 1.62 -10.71 32.44
N GLY A 278 1.42 -12.02 32.48
CA GLY A 278 1.57 -12.83 33.69
C GLY A 278 0.42 -12.68 34.70
N THR A 279 -0.73 -12.16 34.24
CA THR A 279 -1.95 -12.08 35.07
C THR A 279 -2.81 -13.35 34.97
N ALA A 280 -2.50 -14.22 34.03
CA ALA A 280 -3.06 -15.55 33.90
C ALA A 280 -2.27 -16.57 34.71
N SER A 281 -2.86 -17.71 34.97
CA SER A 281 -2.20 -18.85 35.62
C SER A 281 -2.56 -20.14 34.94
N TYR A 282 -1.58 -21.04 34.77
CA TYR A 282 -1.85 -22.44 34.64
C TYR A 282 -2.24 -23.01 36.01
N PHE A 283 -3.02 -24.08 36.02
CA PHE A 283 -3.34 -24.86 37.21
C PHE A 283 -3.41 -26.34 36.84
N LEU A 284 -3.13 -27.18 37.80
CA LEU A 284 -3.42 -28.61 37.75
C LEU A 284 -4.59 -28.91 38.68
N SER A 285 -5.61 -29.54 38.19
CA SER A 285 -6.69 -30.10 39.01
C SER A 285 -6.54 -31.60 39.12
N ILE A 286 -6.69 -32.13 40.31
CA ILE A 286 -6.58 -33.52 40.63
C ILE A 286 -7.86 -33.93 41.32
N HIS A 287 -8.57 -34.86 40.72
CA HIS A 287 -9.84 -35.33 41.20
C HIS A 287 -9.82 -36.86 41.41
N LYS A 288 -10.26 -37.33 42.56
CA LYS A 288 -10.44 -38.75 42.86
C LYS A 288 -11.89 -39.01 43.27
N THR A 289 -12.59 -39.89 42.56
CA THR A 289 -14.02 -40.14 42.75
C THR A 289 -14.36 -41.14 43.86
N GLY A 290 -13.38 -41.85 44.38
CA GLY A 290 -13.57 -42.78 45.49
C GLY A 290 -14.35 -44.06 45.19
N ASN A 291 -14.42 -44.47 43.92
CA ASN A 291 -15.20 -45.64 43.46
C ASN A 291 -14.36 -46.88 43.18
N SER A 292 -13.05 -46.87 43.39
CA SER A 292 -12.17 -48.01 43.16
C SER A 292 -12.23 -49.01 44.35
N GLU A 293 -12.19 -50.31 44.04
CA GLU A 293 -12.11 -51.35 45.04
C GLU A 293 -10.89 -51.13 45.96
N GLY A 294 -11.13 -50.69 47.22
CA GLY A 294 -10.10 -50.50 48.23
C GLY A 294 -9.80 -49.02 48.62
N SER A 295 -10.30 -48.03 47.92
CA SER A 295 -10.15 -46.61 48.29
C SER A 295 -11.50 -45.97 48.63
N SER A 296 -11.65 -45.49 49.88
CA SER A 296 -12.88 -44.85 50.36
C SER A 296 -12.83 -43.31 50.39
N THR A 297 -11.71 -42.72 49.99
CA THR A 297 -11.50 -41.28 50.10
C THR A 297 -11.60 -40.57 48.75
N SER A 298 -12.66 -39.80 48.54
CA SER A 298 -12.73 -38.83 47.46
C SER A 298 -11.98 -37.56 47.88
N TYR A 299 -11.20 -37.01 47.00
CA TYR A 299 -10.56 -35.72 47.22
C TYR A 299 -10.48 -34.89 45.94
N GLN A 300 -10.32 -33.61 46.12
CA GLN A 300 -10.11 -32.65 45.05
C GLN A 300 -9.03 -31.67 45.49
N ASP A 301 -8.00 -31.56 44.69
CA ASP A 301 -6.91 -30.63 44.92
C ASP A 301 -6.63 -29.83 43.65
N VAL A 302 -6.31 -28.54 43.82
CA VAL A 302 -5.94 -27.65 42.72
C VAL A 302 -4.59 -27.00 43.03
N ILE A 303 -3.61 -27.31 42.21
CA ILE A 303 -2.30 -26.65 42.24
C ILE A 303 -2.34 -25.42 41.35
N GLN A 304 -2.39 -24.24 41.94
CA GLN A 304 -2.31 -22.99 41.21
C GLN A 304 -0.84 -22.59 41.04
N LEU A 305 -0.38 -22.53 39.78
CA LEU A 305 1.03 -22.40 39.47
C LEU A 305 1.54 -20.94 39.48
N ASN A 306 0.62 -19.98 39.49
CA ASN A 306 0.96 -18.57 39.63
C ASN A 306 -0.07 -17.88 40.53
N SER A 307 0.36 -16.86 41.26
CA SER A 307 -0.55 -16.07 42.11
C SER A 307 -1.44 -15.19 41.23
N ILE A 308 -2.72 -15.46 41.22
CA ILE A 308 -3.77 -14.64 40.62
C ILE A 308 -4.76 -14.20 41.69
N GLU A 309 -5.57 -13.18 41.37
CA GLU A 309 -6.56 -12.67 42.33
C GLU A 309 -7.76 -13.60 42.56
N ALA A 310 -7.87 -14.68 41.78
CA ALA A 310 -8.99 -15.61 41.85
C ALA A 310 -8.56 -16.94 42.47
N THR A 311 -9.46 -17.57 43.17
CA THR A 311 -9.33 -18.96 43.61
C THR A 311 -9.95 -19.87 42.56
N ILE A 312 -9.21 -20.89 42.14
CA ILE A 312 -9.67 -21.89 41.18
C ILE A 312 -10.18 -23.11 41.98
N GLY A 313 -11.33 -23.57 41.63
CA GLY A 313 -11.98 -24.78 42.21
C GLY A 313 -12.79 -25.49 41.14
N GLU A 314 -13.42 -26.58 41.53
CA GLU A 314 -14.38 -27.30 40.66
C GLU A 314 -15.79 -27.06 41.14
N ASP A 315 -16.74 -27.03 40.21
CA ASP A 315 -18.15 -27.03 40.50
C ASP A 315 -18.69 -28.47 40.81
N ARG A 316 -20.00 -28.60 41.07
CA ARG A 316 -20.61 -29.86 41.38
C ARG A 316 -20.60 -30.87 40.21
N GLU A 317 -20.29 -30.41 39.01
CA GLU A 317 -20.24 -31.23 37.79
C GLU A 317 -18.80 -31.60 37.42
N GLY A 318 -17.80 -31.29 38.28
CA GLY A 318 -16.38 -31.53 38.01
C GLY A 318 -15.74 -30.57 37.05
N LYS A 319 -16.45 -29.48 36.71
CA LYS A 319 -15.91 -28.44 35.83
C LYS A 319 -15.14 -27.43 36.65
N VAL A 320 -13.93 -27.15 36.19
CA VAL A 320 -13.08 -26.14 36.83
C VAL A 320 -13.65 -24.75 36.63
N VAL A 321 -13.86 -24.04 37.71
CA VAL A 321 -14.42 -22.69 37.73
C VAL A 321 -13.62 -21.75 38.64
N SER A 322 -13.70 -20.48 38.38
CA SER A 322 -13.15 -19.45 39.24
C SER A 322 -14.23 -18.91 40.19
N ASP A 323 -13.83 -18.58 41.42
CA ASP A 323 -14.68 -17.86 42.39
C ASP A 323 -15.07 -16.46 41.87
N LYS A 324 -14.27 -15.87 40.98
CA LYS A 324 -14.54 -14.59 40.33
C LYS A 324 -15.07 -14.75 38.92
N LYS A 325 -16.28 -14.24 38.65
CA LYS A 325 -16.94 -14.30 37.34
C LYS A 325 -16.20 -13.60 36.19
N ASN A 326 -15.12 -12.87 36.50
CA ASN A 326 -14.32 -12.14 35.52
C ASN A 326 -13.12 -12.94 34.98
N TYR A 327 -13.05 -14.23 35.28
CA TYR A 327 -12.05 -15.14 34.74
C TYR A 327 -12.67 -16.14 33.77
N PHE A 328 -11.96 -16.37 32.66
CA PHE A 328 -12.17 -17.50 31.78
C PHE A 328 -11.34 -18.67 32.28
N THR A 329 -11.93 -19.83 32.45
CA THR A 329 -11.26 -21.06 32.84
C THR A 329 -11.49 -22.12 31.77
N PHE A 330 -10.41 -22.85 31.44
CA PHE A 330 -10.46 -23.98 30.51
C PHE A 330 -9.50 -25.05 31.00
N SER A 331 -9.88 -26.32 30.93
CA SER A 331 -9.03 -27.43 31.32
C SER A 331 -9.18 -28.63 30.39
N MET A 332 -8.15 -29.44 30.32
CA MET A 332 -8.08 -30.65 29.51
C MET A 332 -7.50 -31.81 30.33
N PRO A 333 -7.97 -33.06 30.17
CA PRO A 333 -7.45 -34.18 30.90
C PRO A 333 -6.01 -34.52 30.51
N LEU A 334 -5.26 -35.00 31.51
CA LEU A 334 -3.93 -35.61 31.41
C LEU A 334 -4.05 -37.10 31.58
N HIS A 335 -3.54 -37.91 30.66
CA HIS A 335 -3.61 -39.37 30.71
C HIS A 335 -2.35 -39.92 31.38
N LEU A 336 -2.35 -39.93 32.70
CA LEU A 336 -1.17 -40.27 33.53
C LEU A 336 -1.23 -41.71 34.10
N PHE A 337 -2.38 -42.34 34.09
CA PHE A 337 -2.58 -43.64 34.70
C PHE A 337 -2.87 -44.72 33.64
N SER A 338 -2.44 -45.94 33.95
CA SER A 338 -2.77 -47.12 33.16
C SER A 338 -4.28 -47.38 33.20
N THR A 339 -4.88 -47.67 32.06
CA THR A 339 -6.30 -48.03 31.96
C THR A 339 -6.63 -49.40 32.58
N VAL A 340 -5.61 -50.23 32.85
CA VAL A 340 -5.71 -51.56 33.48
C VAL A 340 -5.38 -51.49 34.97
N GLY A 341 -4.74 -50.39 35.40
CA GLY A 341 -4.30 -50.17 36.77
C GLY A 341 -5.44 -49.88 37.74
N PRO A 342 -5.14 -49.85 39.07
CA PRO A 342 -6.12 -49.62 40.10
C PRO A 342 -6.59 -48.17 40.26
N PHE A 343 -5.94 -47.20 39.55
CA PHE A 343 -6.15 -45.75 39.73
C PHE A 343 -6.97 -45.12 38.63
N THR A 344 -7.93 -45.85 38.06
CA THR A 344 -8.82 -45.34 37.00
C THR A 344 -9.82 -44.28 37.49
N ASP A 345 -9.97 -44.14 38.80
CA ASP A 345 -10.81 -43.15 39.48
C ASP A 345 -10.09 -41.82 39.77
N VAL A 346 -8.82 -41.74 39.42
CA VAL A 346 -8.01 -40.53 39.59
C VAL A 346 -7.83 -39.83 38.25
N GLU A 347 -8.30 -38.60 38.15
CA GLU A 347 -8.22 -37.77 36.96
C GLU A 347 -7.38 -36.53 37.23
N TRP A 348 -6.43 -36.29 36.34
CA TRP A 348 -5.64 -35.08 36.35
C TRP A 348 -6.02 -34.20 35.14
N GLN A 349 -6.13 -32.92 35.36
CA GLN A 349 -6.40 -31.94 34.30
C GLN A 349 -5.39 -30.79 34.34
N LEU A 350 -4.88 -30.42 33.19
CA LEU A 350 -4.17 -29.14 33.04
C LEU A 350 -5.15 -28.08 32.52
N GLY A 351 -5.20 -26.96 33.20
CA GLY A 351 -6.04 -25.86 32.78
C GLY A 351 -5.35 -24.51 32.88
N ALA A 352 -6.05 -23.50 32.38
CA ALA A 352 -5.66 -22.10 32.48
C ALA A 352 -6.82 -21.26 33.01
N ALA A 353 -6.47 -20.25 33.83
CA ALA A 353 -7.38 -19.22 34.31
C ALA A 353 -6.87 -17.85 33.87
N ILE A 354 -7.69 -17.13 33.10
CA ILE A 354 -7.30 -15.90 32.45
C ILE A 354 -8.36 -14.83 32.70
N PRO A 355 -7.99 -13.61 33.17
CA PRO A 355 -8.95 -12.53 33.30
C PRO A 355 -9.58 -12.16 31.95
N TYR A 356 -10.90 -12.05 31.85
CA TYR A 356 -11.58 -11.59 30.62
C TYR A 356 -11.01 -10.27 30.10
N LYS A 357 -10.63 -9.35 30.99
CA LYS A 357 -10.01 -8.07 30.61
C LYS A 357 -8.69 -8.28 29.86
N THR A 358 -7.92 -9.29 30.20
CA THR A 358 -6.64 -9.59 29.54
C THR A 358 -6.88 -10.37 28.23
N MET A 359 -7.83 -11.31 28.24
CA MET A 359 -8.25 -12.04 27.05
C MET A 359 -8.80 -11.08 25.99
N ASN A 360 -9.67 -10.16 26.37
CA ASN A 360 -10.24 -9.15 25.48
C ASN A 360 -9.21 -8.11 25.03
N ARG A 361 -8.13 -7.86 25.79
CA ARG A 361 -7.08 -6.90 25.38
C ARG A 361 -6.48 -7.24 24.03
N PHE A 362 -6.35 -8.52 23.69
CA PHE A 362 -5.87 -8.94 22.37
C PHE A 362 -6.91 -8.60 21.29
N ALA A 363 -8.17 -8.94 21.53
CA ALA A 363 -9.28 -8.59 20.64
C ALA A 363 -9.45 -7.08 20.50
N ASP A 364 -9.37 -6.34 21.61
CA ASP A 364 -9.45 -4.88 21.64
C ASP A 364 -8.28 -4.24 20.86
N ARG A 365 -7.07 -4.77 21.02
CA ARG A 365 -5.89 -4.30 20.28
C ARG A 365 -6.03 -4.55 18.78
N MET A 366 -6.52 -5.71 18.38
CA MET A 366 -6.79 -6.01 16.97
C MET A 366 -7.89 -5.09 16.40
N THR A 367 -8.96 -4.90 17.16
CA THR A 367 -10.05 -3.97 16.81
C THR A 367 -9.55 -2.54 16.69
N PHE A 368 -8.69 -2.10 17.61
CA PHE A 368 -8.07 -0.78 17.56
C PHE A 368 -7.19 -0.62 16.31
N VAL A 369 -6.30 -1.58 16.04
CA VAL A 369 -5.43 -1.55 14.85
C VAL A 369 -6.28 -1.52 13.57
N MET A 370 -7.32 -2.35 13.47
CA MET A 370 -8.24 -2.34 12.32
C MET A 370 -8.95 -0.99 12.16
N SER A 371 -9.44 -0.43 13.27
CA SER A 371 -10.12 0.88 13.26
C SER A 371 -9.18 2.00 12.82
N VAL A 372 -7.94 2.02 13.34
CA VAL A 372 -6.90 2.98 12.93
C VAL A 372 -6.57 2.81 11.45
N THR A 373 -6.44 1.58 10.96
CA THR A 373 -6.16 1.31 9.54
C THR A 373 -7.28 1.83 8.65
N ILE A 374 -8.54 1.59 9.02
CA ILE A 374 -9.71 2.10 8.28
C ILE A 374 -9.71 3.63 8.24
N ILE A 375 -9.48 4.29 9.39
CA ILE A 375 -9.43 5.76 9.47
C ILE A 375 -8.27 6.32 8.63
N LEU A 376 -7.12 5.67 8.67
CA LEU A 376 -5.93 6.09 7.94
C LEU A 376 -6.13 5.92 6.42
N THR A 377 -6.74 4.81 5.99
CA THR A 377 -7.11 4.56 4.60
C THR A 377 -8.12 5.59 4.10
N LEU A 378 -9.13 5.92 4.91
CA LEU A 378 -10.08 6.99 4.61
C LEU A 378 -9.37 8.34 4.46
N GLY A 379 -8.49 8.69 5.39
CA GLY A 379 -7.71 9.92 5.33
C GLY A 379 -6.85 10.01 4.07
N ILE A 380 -6.11 8.95 3.75
CA ILE A 380 -5.28 8.86 2.53
C ILE A 380 -6.16 8.96 1.27
N GLY A 381 -7.29 8.27 1.24
CA GLY A 381 -8.24 8.33 0.12
C GLY A 381 -8.81 9.73 -0.11
N ILE A 382 -9.21 10.44 0.96
CA ILE A 382 -9.70 11.81 0.89
C ILE A 382 -8.60 12.77 0.40
N VAL A 383 -7.40 12.69 1.00
CA VAL A 383 -6.25 13.53 0.60
C VAL A 383 -5.85 13.22 -0.83
N GLY A 384 -5.76 11.95 -1.21
CA GLY A 384 -5.45 11.52 -2.57
C GLY A 384 -6.46 12.04 -3.58
N SER A 385 -7.76 11.92 -3.29
CA SER A 385 -8.84 12.45 -4.15
C SER A 385 -8.73 13.97 -4.33
N LEU A 386 -8.39 14.69 -3.26
CA LEU A 386 -8.22 16.13 -3.28
C LEU A 386 -6.98 16.53 -4.10
N VAL A 387 -5.86 15.84 -3.92
CA VAL A 387 -4.62 16.05 -4.68
C VAL A 387 -4.83 15.77 -6.16
N ILE A 388 -5.44 14.63 -6.51
CA ILE A 388 -5.75 14.26 -7.90
C ILE A 388 -6.69 15.29 -8.54
N SER A 389 -7.74 15.72 -7.82
CA SER A 389 -8.68 16.72 -8.30
C SER A 389 -8.01 18.06 -8.57
N LEU A 390 -7.10 18.52 -7.69
CA LEU A 390 -6.32 19.74 -7.87
C LEU A 390 -5.31 19.60 -9.01
N PHE A 391 -4.67 18.44 -9.12
CA PHE A 391 -3.68 18.15 -10.16
C PHE A 391 -4.31 18.19 -11.56
N LEU A 392 -5.47 17.55 -11.73
CA LEU A 392 -6.19 17.54 -13.00
C LEU A 392 -6.87 18.89 -13.34
N GLN A 393 -7.37 19.59 -12.32
CA GLN A 393 -8.04 20.87 -12.53
C GLN A 393 -7.10 21.97 -12.99
N LYS A 394 -5.88 22.06 -12.42
CA LYS A 394 -4.94 23.16 -12.69
C LYS A 394 -4.57 23.29 -14.16
N PRO A 395 -4.15 22.22 -14.88
CA PRO A 395 -3.85 22.29 -16.32
C PRO A 395 -5.06 22.68 -17.15
N ILE A 396 -6.21 22.04 -16.92
CA ILE A 396 -7.45 22.30 -17.67
C ILE A 396 -7.90 23.75 -17.50
N ARG A 397 -7.83 24.28 -16.28
CA ARG A 397 -8.19 25.68 -16.01
C ARG A 397 -7.21 26.65 -16.67
N LYS A 398 -5.91 26.37 -16.67
CA LYS A 398 -4.90 27.18 -17.37
C LYS A 398 -5.15 27.19 -18.87
N LEU A 399 -5.43 26.02 -19.46
CA LEU A 399 -5.76 25.89 -20.88
C LEU A 399 -7.01 26.72 -21.23
N ALA A 400 -8.09 26.59 -20.47
CA ALA A 400 -9.32 27.34 -20.68
C ALA A 400 -9.12 28.86 -20.53
N LEU A 401 -8.28 29.31 -19.61
CA LEU A 401 -7.94 30.74 -19.45
C LEU A 401 -7.06 31.25 -20.59
N ALA A 402 -6.06 30.47 -21.02
CA ALA A 402 -5.19 30.82 -22.13
C ALA A 402 -5.99 31.00 -23.44
N ILE A 403 -6.90 30.08 -23.74
CA ILE A 403 -7.80 30.18 -24.90
C ILE A 403 -8.70 31.40 -24.78
N ARG A 404 -9.26 31.66 -23.59
CA ARG A 404 -10.17 32.81 -23.41
C ARG A 404 -9.45 34.17 -23.45
N SER A 405 -8.20 34.23 -23.01
CA SER A 405 -7.39 35.48 -22.99
C SER A 405 -6.66 35.76 -24.28
N ASN A 406 -6.53 34.79 -25.20
CA ASN A 406 -5.89 35.00 -26.48
C ASN A 406 -6.76 35.88 -27.38
N LYS A 407 -6.16 36.94 -27.91
CA LYS A 407 -6.80 37.79 -28.91
C LYS A 407 -6.73 37.08 -30.26
N THR A 408 -7.76 37.24 -31.05
CA THR A 408 -7.89 36.63 -32.40
C THR A 408 -6.77 36.96 -33.38
N THR A 409 -5.90 37.90 -33.04
CA THR A 409 -4.78 38.34 -33.85
C THR A 409 -3.45 37.69 -33.51
N ASP A 410 -3.33 37.02 -32.37
CA ASP A 410 -2.05 36.53 -31.87
C ASP A 410 -1.99 34.99 -31.96
N LYS A 411 -0.80 34.47 -32.22
CA LYS A 411 -0.58 33.01 -32.20
C LYS A 411 -0.81 32.47 -30.81
N LEU A 412 -1.67 31.44 -30.70
CA LEU A 412 -1.87 30.70 -29.46
C LEU A 412 -0.62 29.87 -29.17
N ARG A 413 -0.07 30.03 -27.96
CA ARG A 413 1.03 29.20 -27.46
C ARG A 413 0.70 28.72 -26.08
N LEU A 414 0.66 27.41 -25.92
CA LEU A 414 0.27 26.70 -24.70
C LEU A 414 1.51 26.00 -24.12
N ARG A 415 1.63 25.99 -22.80
CA ARG A 415 2.74 25.30 -22.14
C ARG A 415 2.38 23.84 -21.96
N GLU A 416 3.34 22.97 -22.13
CA GLU A 416 3.22 21.55 -21.79
C GLU A 416 2.87 21.39 -20.32
N THR A 417 1.95 20.45 -20.05
CA THR A 417 1.43 20.16 -18.72
C THR A 417 1.99 18.86 -18.15
N GLY A 418 2.60 18.00 -19.00
CA GLY A 418 3.08 16.68 -18.67
C GLY A 418 1.98 15.62 -18.62
N ILE A 419 0.77 15.97 -19.07
CA ILE A 419 -0.36 15.04 -19.22
C ILE A 419 -0.60 14.86 -20.71
N LEU A 420 -0.35 13.69 -21.24
CA LEU A 420 -0.33 13.39 -22.68
C LEU A 420 -1.58 13.89 -23.40
N GLU A 421 -2.76 13.57 -22.87
CA GLU A 421 -4.04 13.93 -23.52
C GLU A 421 -4.30 15.43 -23.52
N ILE A 422 -3.85 16.13 -22.48
CA ILE A 422 -3.97 17.59 -22.38
C ILE A 422 -2.96 18.26 -23.33
N ASP A 423 -1.75 17.72 -23.41
CA ASP A 423 -0.69 18.25 -24.27
C ASP A 423 -1.05 18.02 -25.75
N GLN A 424 -1.59 16.87 -26.13
CA GLN A 424 -2.16 16.60 -27.48
C GLN A 424 -3.32 17.55 -27.82
N MET A 425 -4.20 17.83 -26.85
CA MET A 425 -5.28 18.78 -27.04
C MET A 425 -4.77 20.20 -27.20
N SER A 426 -3.70 20.56 -26.47
CA SER A 426 -3.02 21.86 -26.59
C SER A 426 -2.37 22.02 -27.95
N GLU A 427 -1.67 21.02 -28.44
CA GLU A 427 -1.06 21.00 -29.78
C GLU A 427 -2.10 21.13 -30.90
N ALA A 428 -3.20 20.36 -30.80
CA ALA A 428 -4.29 20.44 -31.76
C ALA A 428 -4.95 21.84 -31.80
N LEU A 429 -5.07 22.49 -30.63
CA LEU A 429 -5.63 23.82 -30.53
C LEU A 429 -4.66 24.90 -31.09
N GLU A 430 -3.34 24.77 -30.89
CA GLU A 430 -2.32 25.62 -31.48
C GLU A 430 -2.35 25.51 -33.01
N ASP A 431 -2.37 24.30 -33.56
CA ASP A 431 -2.44 24.02 -35.01
C ASP A 431 -3.71 24.63 -35.63
N LEU A 432 -4.87 24.42 -34.97
CA LEU A 432 -6.12 25.04 -35.42
C LEU A 432 -6.06 26.56 -35.41
N SER A 433 -5.45 27.15 -34.37
CA SER A 433 -5.28 28.59 -34.25
C SER A 433 -4.38 29.14 -35.38
N ASP A 434 -3.26 28.45 -35.65
CA ASP A 434 -2.32 28.88 -36.71
C ASP A 434 -2.99 28.76 -38.11
N ARG A 435 -3.77 27.72 -38.37
CA ARG A 435 -4.57 27.56 -39.60
C ARG A 435 -5.59 28.69 -39.77
N LEU A 436 -6.33 29.00 -38.71
CA LEU A 436 -7.33 30.06 -38.76
C LEU A 436 -6.68 31.44 -39.04
N LEU A 437 -5.54 31.74 -38.41
CA LEU A 437 -4.80 32.95 -38.66
C LEU A 437 -4.26 33.02 -40.09
N GLN A 438 -3.80 31.90 -40.64
CA GLN A 438 -3.33 31.82 -42.03
C GLN A 438 -4.48 32.01 -43.02
N GLU A 439 -5.62 31.35 -42.79
CA GLU A 439 -6.81 31.51 -43.64
C GLU A 439 -7.33 32.97 -43.58
N GLN A 440 -7.35 33.58 -42.40
CA GLN A 440 -7.73 34.96 -42.25
C GLN A 440 -6.80 35.90 -43.05
N ARG A 441 -5.49 35.64 -43.04
CA ARG A 441 -4.51 36.42 -43.85
C ARG A 441 -4.75 36.21 -45.35
N ASN A 442 -5.01 34.96 -45.77
CA ASN A 442 -5.29 34.63 -47.16
C ASN A 442 -6.56 35.35 -47.63
N LEU A 443 -7.64 35.26 -46.82
CA LEU A 443 -8.90 35.96 -47.14
C LEU A 443 -8.71 37.50 -47.19
N GLN A 444 -7.84 38.06 -46.33
CA GLN A 444 -7.52 39.49 -46.36
C GLN A 444 -6.74 39.83 -47.63
N TYR A 445 -5.81 38.97 -48.04
CA TYR A 445 -5.02 39.15 -49.25
C TYR A 445 -5.91 39.10 -50.50
N GLU A 446 -6.74 38.07 -50.64
CA GLU A 446 -7.71 37.92 -51.74
C GLU A 446 -8.71 39.05 -51.80
N ARG A 447 -9.12 39.61 -50.66
CA ARG A 447 -10.03 40.77 -50.60
C ARG A 447 -9.40 42.04 -51.11
N ASP A 448 -8.08 42.19 -51.01
CA ASP A 448 -7.39 43.40 -51.28
C ASP A 448 -6.63 43.40 -52.62
N HIS A 449 -6.44 42.22 -53.26
CA HIS A 449 -5.73 42.08 -54.54
C HIS A 449 -6.61 41.61 -55.68
N ASP A 450 -6.18 41.90 -56.94
CA ASP A 450 -6.75 41.34 -58.18
C ASP A 450 -6.11 39.95 -58.46
N PHE A 451 -6.91 38.97 -58.70
CA PHE A 451 -6.46 37.57 -58.83
C PHE A 451 -5.57 37.31 -60.07
N LEU A 452 -5.69 38.16 -61.15
CA LEU A 452 -4.95 37.95 -62.39
C LEU A 452 -3.58 38.61 -62.38
N THR A 453 -3.52 39.80 -61.79
CA THR A 453 -2.32 40.67 -61.83
C THR A 453 -1.58 40.80 -60.52
N ASP A 454 -2.20 40.33 -59.43
CA ASP A 454 -1.68 40.48 -58.06
C ASP A 454 -1.46 41.96 -57.64
N LEU A 455 -2.03 42.90 -58.37
CA LEU A 455 -2.09 44.29 -57.97
C LEU A 455 -3.23 44.51 -56.98
N TYR A 456 -3.25 45.66 -56.30
CA TYR A 456 -4.40 46.00 -55.47
C TYR A 456 -5.68 46.10 -56.34
N ASN A 457 -6.80 45.62 -55.77
CA ASN A 457 -8.09 45.90 -56.42
C ASN A 457 -8.51 47.36 -56.12
N ARG A 458 -9.53 47.82 -56.82
CA ARG A 458 -10.07 49.17 -56.71
C ARG A 458 -10.29 49.64 -55.28
N ARG A 459 -10.86 48.78 -54.42
CA ARG A 459 -11.19 49.13 -53.05
C ARG A 459 -9.92 49.31 -52.17
N ALA A 460 -9.00 48.38 -52.26
CA ALA A 460 -7.75 48.46 -51.50
C ALA A 460 -6.88 49.62 -51.94
N PHE A 461 -6.78 49.90 -53.23
CA PHE A 461 -6.06 50.98 -53.79
C PHE A 461 -6.57 52.34 -53.24
N GLY A 462 -7.89 52.58 -53.36
CA GLY A 462 -8.46 53.86 -52.87
C GLY A 462 -8.30 54.05 -51.37
N ARG A 463 -8.40 52.94 -50.58
CA ARG A 463 -8.17 52.95 -49.12
C ARG A 463 -6.70 53.31 -48.83
N ARG A 464 -5.74 52.69 -49.50
CA ARG A 464 -4.31 52.89 -49.25
C ARG A 464 -3.87 54.30 -49.61
N ILE A 465 -4.35 54.84 -50.68
CA ILE A 465 -4.06 56.22 -51.03
C ILE A 465 -4.66 57.19 -50.01
N ARG A 466 -5.89 56.94 -49.56
CA ARG A 466 -6.55 57.77 -48.55
C ARG A 466 -5.75 57.75 -47.23
N GLU A 467 -5.37 56.61 -46.78
CA GLU A 467 -4.54 56.43 -45.58
C GLU A 467 -3.17 57.07 -45.70
N LEU A 468 -2.55 57.02 -46.91
CA LEU A 468 -1.28 57.69 -47.20
C LEU A 468 -1.42 59.20 -47.16
N LEU A 469 -2.44 59.74 -47.83
CA LEU A 469 -2.69 61.17 -47.86
C LEU A 469 -3.11 61.73 -46.49
N GLU A 470 -3.89 60.98 -45.70
CA GLU A 470 -4.24 61.37 -44.32
C GLU A 470 -3.04 61.39 -43.39
N LYS A 471 -2.09 60.48 -43.57
CA LYS A 471 -0.92 60.35 -42.67
C LYS A 471 0.22 61.28 -43.09
N LYS A 472 0.45 61.48 -44.41
CA LYS A 472 1.64 62.11 -44.96
C LYS A 472 1.31 63.23 -45.90
N GLY A 473 0.03 63.44 -46.22
CA GLY A 473 -0.40 64.56 -47.10
C GLY A 473 -0.33 65.88 -46.35
N GLY A 474 0.24 66.91 -46.97
CA GLY A 474 0.38 68.25 -46.43
C GLY A 474 1.79 68.83 -46.65
N GLY A 475 2.00 70.07 -46.30
CA GLY A 475 3.28 70.75 -46.53
C GLY A 475 3.65 70.82 -48.01
N ASN A 476 4.86 70.40 -48.36
CA ASN A 476 5.37 70.39 -49.74
C ASN A 476 5.10 69.06 -50.47
N ALA A 477 4.35 68.10 -49.85
CA ALA A 477 4.13 66.81 -50.45
C ALA A 477 3.38 66.90 -51.78
N ILE A 478 3.83 66.16 -52.75
CA ILE A 478 3.19 65.99 -54.07
C ILE A 478 2.94 64.55 -54.40
N GLY A 479 2.00 64.25 -55.27
CA GLY A 479 1.77 62.94 -55.80
C GLY A 479 1.23 62.97 -57.24
N ALA A 480 1.41 61.88 -57.93
CA ALA A 480 0.83 61.68 -59.25
C ALA A 480 -0.11 60.50 -59.24
N TYR A 481 -1.38 60.75 -59.48
CA TYR A 481 -2.39 59.68 -59.72
C TYR A 481 -2.40 59.44 -61.22
N ILE A 482 -2.08 58.20 -61.62
CA ILE A 482 -2.00 57.84 -63.01
C ILE A 482 -3.14 56.82 -63.23
N MET A 483 -4.03 57.13 -64.16
CA MET A 483 -5.07 56.18 -64.65
C MET A 483 -4.70 55.77 -66.06
N MET A 484 -4.72 54.51 -66.32
CA MET A 484 -4.29 53.93 -67.59
C MET A 484 -5.31 52.91 -68.05
N ASP A 485 -5.45 52.80 -69.36
CA ASP A 485 -6.34 51.79 -69.99
C ASP A 485 -5.57 51.10 -71.13
N LEU A 486 -5.70 49.78 -71.12
CA LEU A 486 -4.97 48.90 -72.03
C LEU A 486 -5.60 48.97 -73.46
N ASP A 487 -4.90 49.53 -74.37
CA ASP A 487 -5.39 49.73 -75.73
C ASP A 487 -5.49 48.41 -76.48
N ASN A 488 -6.60 48.24 -77.20
CA ASN A 488 -6.86 47.07 -78.07
C ASN A 488 -6.98 45.70 -77.39
N LEU A 489 -7.20 45.65 -76.09
CA LEU A 489 -7.39 44.38 -75.39
C LEU A 489 -8.52 43.55 -76.00
N LYS A 490 -9.64 44.18 -76.38
CA LYS A 490 -10.74 43.53 -77.05
C LYS A 490 -10.34 42.81 -78.34
N ILE A 491 -9.50 43.46 -79.12
CA ILE A 491 -8.99 42.92 -80.41
C ILE A 491 -8.12 41.68 -80.12
N VAL A 492 -7.28 41.73 -79.07
CA VAL A 492 -6.47 40.57 -78.66
C VAL A 492 -7.36 39.42 -78.20
N ASN A 493 -8.39 39.70 -77.40
CA ASN A 493 -9.34 38.68 -76.95
C ASN A 493 -10.10 38.06 -78.09
N ASP A 494 -10.65 38.89 -78.98
CA ASP A 494 -11.50 38.44 -80.11
C ASP A 494 -10.69 37.63 -81.13
N THR A 495 -9.40 37.94 -81.31
CA THR A 495 -8.53 37.32 -82.33
C THR A 495 -7.79 36.10 -81.79
N TYR A 496 -7.26 36.13 -80.55
CA TYR A 496 -6.35 35.12 -80.02
C TYR A 496 -6.89 34.42 -78.73
N GLY A 497 -8.09 34.80 -78.30
CA GLY A 497 -8.75 34.24 -77.14
C GLY A 497 -8.32 34.91 -75.81
N HIS A 498 -9.12 34.65 -74.75
CA HIS A 498 -8.94 35.26 -73.45
C HIS A 498 -7.59 34.96 -72.79
N GLU A 499 -6.98 33.80 -73.08
CA GLU A 499 -5.66 33.45 -72.56
C GLU A 499 -4.56 34.48 -72.95
N TYR A 500 -4.61 34.93 -74.19
CA TYR A 500 -3.68 35.95 -74.67
C TYR A 500 -4.05 37.35 -74.18
N GLY A 501 -5.33 37.62 -73.96
CA GLY A 501 -5.76 38.83 -73.28
C GLY A 501 -5.26 38.89 -71.84
N ASP A 502 -5.32 37.77 -71.11
CA ASP A 502 -4.78 37.66 -69.76
C ASP A 502 -3.25 37.83 -69.75
N LYS A 503 -2.52 37.29 -70.72
CA LYS A 503 -1.07 37.55 -70.89
C LYS A 503 -0.80 39.05 -71.18
N TYR A 504 -1.66 39.71 -71.95
CA TYR A 504 -1.54 41.10 -72.27
C TYR A 504 -1.81 42.03 -71.08
N ILE A 505 -2.80 41.66 -70.25
CA ILE A 505 -3.10 42.28 -68.96
C ILE A 505 -1.93 42.12 -67.97
N ARG A 506 -1.34 40.89 -67.86
CA ARG A 506 -0.17 40.63 -67.01
C ARG A 506 1.03 41.41 -67.48
N CYS A 507 1.29 41.52 -68.81
CA CYS A 507 2.35 42.34 -69.38
C CYS A 507 2.20 43.78 -69.00
N ALA A 508 0.98 44.35 -68.98
CA ALA A 508 0.74 45.71 -68.51
C ALA A 508 1.07 45.86 -67.00
N SER A 509 0.67 44.93 -66.19
CA SER A 509 0.99 44.97 -64.75
C SER A 509 2.50 44.88 -64.47
N ASP A 510 3.20 44.02 -65.22
CA ASP A 510 4.65 43.86 -65.11
C ASP A 510 5.40 45.12 -65.58
N ALA A 511 4.97 45.69 -66.70
CA ALA A 511 5.51 46.94 -67.20
C ALA A 511 5.32 48.10 -66.19
N MET A 512 4.17 48.15 -65.52
CA MET A 512 3.95 49.14 -64.45
C MET A 512 4.90 48.94 -63.25
N ARG A 513 5.08 47.71 -62.81
CA ARG A 513 6.00 47.39 -61.72
C ARG A 513 7.46 47.73 -62.12
N GLU A 514 7.86 47.34 -63.30
CA GLU A 514 9.22 47.60 -63.77
C GLU A 514 9.49 49.14 -63.98
N GLY A 515 8.51 49.85 -64.56
CA GLY A 515 8.63 51.27 -64.84
C GLY A 515 8.61 52.13 -63.59
N LEU A 516 7.76 51.85 -62.64
CA LEU A 516 7.58 52.67 -61.44
C LEU A 516 8.31 52.12 -60.20
N GLY A 517 8.65 50.80 -60.19
CA GLY A 517 9.31 50.16 -59.04
C GLY A 517 8.48 50.17 -57.76
N ASP A 518 9.10 49.98 -56.61
CA ASP A 518 8.44 49.94 -55.29
C ASP A 518 7.94 51.33 -54.82
N GLU A 519 8.12 52.34 -55.61
CA GLU A 519 7.77 53.70 -55.25
C GLU A 519 6.30 54.07 -55.53
N ALA A 520 5.55 53.17 -56.15
CA ALA A 520 4.16 53.41 -56.50
C ALA A 520 3.22 52.36 -55.87
N ILE A 521 1.98 52.75 -55.63
CA ILE A 521 0.89 51.89 -55.32
C ILE A 521 0.16 51.56 -56.59
N TYR A 522 0.01 50.26 -56.87
CA TYR A 522 -0.59 49.81 -58.15
C TYR A 522 -1.96 49.15 -57.92
N SER A 523 -2.86 49.30 -58.88
CA SER A 523 -4.10 48.57 -58.88
C SER A 523 -4.58 48.29 -60.31
N ARG A 524 -5.37 47.22 -60.39
CA ARG A 524 -6.25 47.00 -61.55
C ARG A 524 -7.68 47.26 -61.10
N ILE A 525 -8.32 48.18 -61.74
CA ILE A 525 -9.67 48.65 -61.39
C ILE A 525 -10.74 47.75 -61.94
N SER A 526 -10.64 47.44 -63.22
CA SER A 526 -11.52 46.53 -63.95
C SER A 526 -10.88 46.20 -65.30
N GLY A 527 -11.20 45.06 -65.85
CA GLY A 527 -10.91 44.65 -67.23
C GLY A 527 -9.51 45.13 -67.73
N ASP A 528 -9.50 46.24 -68.44
CA ASP A 528 -8.35 46.88 -69.06
C ASP A 528 -7.83 48.11 -68.31
N GLU A 529 -8.46 48.49 -67.17
CA GLU A 529 -8.14 49.72 -66.45
C GLU A 529 -7.16 49.48 -65.30
N PHE A 530 -6.08 50.27 -65.29
CA PHE A 530 -5.02 50.24 -64.26
C PHE A 530 -4.84 51.61 -63.65
N ASN A 531 -4.50 51.58 -62.35
CA ASN A 531 -4.10 52.83 -61.68
C ASN A 531 -2.74 52.68 -61.01
N ALA A 532 -2.00 53.75 -60.93
CA ALA A 532 -0.83 53.88 -60.10
C ALA A 532 -0.89 55.20 -59.32
N PHE A 533 -0.34 55.19 -58.12
CA PHE A 533 -0.16 56.42 -57.35
C PHE A 533 1.25 56.48 -56.82
N ILE A 534 1.96 57.54 -57.26
CA ILE A 534 3.32 57.86 -56.81
C ILE A 534 3.20 59.00 -55.83
N PHE A 535 3.96 58.95 -54.75
CA PHE A 535 3.92 60.00 -53.73
C PHE A 535 5.32 60.38 -53.28
N ASP A 536 5.57 61.66 -53.14
CA ASP A 536 6.84 62.23 -52.68
C ASP A 536 6.56 63.25 -51.58
N GLU A 537 7.10 63.03 -50.41
CA GLU A 537 6.88 63.87 -49.22
C GLU A 537 7.66 65.15 -49.28
N GLU A 538 8.80 65.16 -50.00
CA GLU A 538 9.69 66.30 -50.14
C GLU A 538 9.30 67.29 -51.27
N GLY A 539 8.32 66.88 -52.10
CA GLY A 539 7.83 67.70 -53.18
C GLY A 539 8.70 67.69 -54.46
N ASN A 540 9.42 66.55 -54.68
CA ASN A 540 10.31 66.44 -55.85
C ASN A 540 9.56 66.04 -57.12
N ARG A 541 8.98 67.00 -57.81
CA ARG A 541 8.21 66.77 -59.04
C ARG A 541 9.07 66.18 -60.17
N SER A 542 10.35 66.57 -60.27
CA SER A 542 11.26 66.07 -61.31
C SER A 542 11.49 64.56 -61.16
N ARG A 543 11.52 64.03 -59.92
CA ARG A 543 11.63 62.62 -59.64
C ARG A 543 10.37 61.82 -60.10
N ILE A 544 9.19 62.36 -59.80
CA ILE A 544 7.95 61.72 -60.22
C ILE A 544 7.83 61.78 -61.76
N ASN A 545 8.19 62.87 -62.40
CA ASN A 545 8.22 62.99 -63.86
C ASN A 545 9.16 61.95 -64.50
N ALA A 546 10.37 61.78 -63.98
CA ALA A 546 11.31 60.76 -64.43
C ALA A 546 10.78 59.34 -64.31
N LEU A 547 9.97 59.01 -63.25
CA LEU A 547 9.30 57.73 -63.08
C LEU A 547 8.18 57.56 -64.13
N ILE A 548 7.42 58.62 -64.44
CA ILE A 548 6.37 58.57 -65.47
C ILE A 548 6.98 58.37 -66.86
N GLU A 549 8.07 59.08 -67.17
CA GLU A 549 8.81 58.91 -68.42
C GLU A 549 9.34 57.45 -68.56
N ARG A 550 9.96 56.95 -67.49
CA ARG A 550 10.47 55.57 -67.43
C ARG A 550 9.33 54.58 -67.62
N LEU A 551 8.16 54.81 -67.02
CA LEU A 551 6.97 53.97 -67.22
C LEU A 551 6.56 53.95 -68.69
N GLN A 552 6.55 55.15 -69.36
CA GLN A 552 6.22 55.19 -70.77
C GLN A 552 7.24 54.45 -71.64
N GLU A 553 8.54 54.64 -71.38
CA GLU A 553 9.59 53.84 -72.06
C GLU A 553 9.45 52.33 -71.85
N THR A 554 9.13 51.91 -70.62
CA THR A 554 8.91 50.47 -70.32
C THR A 554 7.71 49.96 -71.07
N ILE A 555 6.60 50.68 -71.12
CA ILE A 555 5.42 50.29 -71.87
C ILE A 555 5.75 50.14 -73.37
N ASP A 556 6.47 51.15 -73.95
CA ASP A 556 6.82 51.11 -75.34
C ASP A 556 7.80 50.02 -75.75
N ASN A 557 8.59 49.49 -74.78
CA ASN A 557 9.48 48.36 -74.99
C ASN A 557 8.85 46.95 -74.62
N SER A 558 7.70 46.96 -74.01
CA SER A 558 7.02 45.74 -73.59
C SER A 558 6.16 45.10 -74.67
N PHE A 559 6.12 43.78 -74.77
CA PHE A 559 5.35 43.08 -75.76
C PHE A 559 4.96 41.66 -75.24
N ILE A 560 3.95 41.09 -75.79
CA ILE A 560 3.62 39.63 -75.63
C ILE A 560 3.92 38.93 -76.95
N MET A 561 4.28 37.64 -76.83
CA MET A 561 4.41 36.77 -78.02
C MET A 561 3.03 36.16 -78.31
N LEU A 562 2.57 36.27 -79.51
CA LEU A 562 1.33 35.73 -80.05
C LEU A 562 1.53 34.29 -80.54
N PRO A 563 0.45 33.48 -80.74
CA PRO A 563 0.53 32.09 -81.22
C PRO A 563 1.20 31.92 -82.58
N ASP A 564 1.10 32.93 -83.44
CA ASP A 564 1.69 32.98 -84.78
C ASP A 564 3.18 33.37 -84.79
N GLY A 565 3.77 33.64 -83.62
CA GLY A 565 5.15 34.04 -83.46
C GLY A 565 5.38 35.54 -83.61
N GLU A 566 4.34 36.35 -83.86
CA GLU A 566 4.45 37.79 -83.93
C GLU A 566 4.53 38.40 -82.53
N LYS A 567 5.19 39.59 -82.44
CA LYS A 567 5.24 40.41 -81.23
C LYS A 567 4.08 41.38 -81.20
N LYS A 568 3.23 41.27 -80.18
CA LYS A 568 2.21 42.30 -79.94
C LYS A 568 2.72 43.26 -78.90
N GLN A 569 3.03 44.46 -79.35
CA GLN A 569 3.54 45.54 -78.48
C GLN A 569 2.45 45.99 -77.49
N LEU A 570 2.86 46.21 -76.27
CA LEU A 570 2.00 46.75 -75.23
C LEU A 570 1.65 48.21 -75.58
N ARG A 571 0.39 48.55 -75.48
CA ARG A 571 -0.11 49.85 -75.65
C ARG A 571 -1.07 50.24 -74.55
N LEU A 572 -0.74 51.33 -73.84
CA LEU A 572 -1.51 51.88 -72.73
C LEU A 572 -1.73 53.40 -72.99
N SER A 573 -2.97 53.81 -72.88
CA SER A 573 -3.31 55.22 -72.85
C SER A 573 -3.52 55.66 -71.43
N GLY A 574 -2.79 56.69 -70.97
CA GLY A 574 -2.82 57.12 -69.58
C GLY A 574 -3.00 58.64 -69.37
N GLY A 575 -3.62 59.00 -68.27
CA GLY A 575 -3.79 60.35 -67.81
C GLY A 575 -3.24 60.52 -66.39
N VAL A 576 -2.57 61.64 -66.11
CA VAL A 576 -1.96 61.95 -64.84
C VAL A 576 -2.66 63.14 -64.16
N SER A 577 -3.05 62.97 -62.92
CA SER A 577 -3.55 64.09 -62.09
C SER A 577 -2.63 64.26 -60.90
N TRP A 578 -2.16 65.47 -60.70
CA TRP A 578 -1.21 65.85 -59.65
C TRP A 578 -1.93 66.18 -58.35
N TYR A 579 -1.46 65.60 -57.24
CA TYR A 579 -1.78 66.03 -55.90
C TYR A 579 -0.81 67.13 -55.45
N PRO A 580 -1.27 68.22 -54.83
CA PRO A 580 -2.68 68.54 -54.51
C PRO A 580 -3.37 69.35 -55.61
N GLU A 581 -2.69 69.71 -56.70
CA GLU A 581 -3.20 70.60 -57.78
C GLU A 581 -4.48 70.08 -58.46
N GLY A 582 -4.51 68.80 -58.78
CA GLY A 582 -5.64 68.17 -59.43
C GLY A 582 -6.68 67.60 -58.45
N GLY A 583 -6.45 67.77 -57.13
CA GLY A 583 -7.38 67.32 -56.10
C GLY A 583 -6.65 66.87 -54.81
N THR A 584 -7.38 66.92 -53.68
CA THR A 584 -6.82 66.61 -52.38
C THR A 584 -7.31 65.21 -51.84
N ASN A 585 -8.14 64.56 -52.63
CA ASN A 585 -8.63 63.23 -52.29
C ASN A 585 -8.58 62.23 -53.49
N PRO A 586 -8.50 60.94 -53.28
CA PRO A 586 -8.34 59.97 -54.35
C PRO A 586 -9.44 59.99 -55.42
N ASP A 587 -10.69 60.29 -55.05
CA ASP A 587 -11.80 60.32 -55.99
C ASP A 587 -11.72 61.48 -56.97
N GLN A 588 -11.23 62.67 -56.53
CA GLN A 588 -11.02 63.82 -57.35
C GLN A 588 -9.82 63.63 -58.28
N LEU A 589 -8.70 63.14 -57.75
CA LEU A 589 -7.51 62.81 -58.51
C LEU A 589 -7.84 61.78 -59.61
N GLN A 590 -8.60 60.74 -59.31
CA GLN A 590 -9.03 59.74 -60.25
C GLN A 590 -9.86 60.37 -61.36
N LYS A 591 -10.84 61.21 -61.04
CA LYS A 591 -11.71 61.84 -62.02
C LYS A 591 -10.91 62.70 -63.01
N ASN A 592 -9.91 63.43 -62.57
CA ASN A 592 -9.09 64.27 -63.42
C ASN A 592 -8.11 63.47 -64.29
N ALA A 593 -7.54 62.39 -63.72
CA ALA A 593 -6.71 61.42 -64.45
C ALA A 593 -7.52 60.69 -65.54
N ASP A 594 -8.74 60.32 -65.22
CA ASP A 594 -9.70 59.64 -66.16
C ASP A 594 -10.00 60.56 -67.33
N TYR A 595 -10.29 61.86 -67.07
CA TYR A 595 -10.51 62.82 -68.12
C TYR A 595 -9.30 62.93 -69.03
N ALA A 596 -8.10 63.05 -68.51
CA ALA A 596 -6.85 63.15 -69.27
C ALA A 596 -6.62 61.90 -70.13
N MET A 597 -6.83 60.71 -69.56
CA MET A 597 -6.74 59.44 -70.25
C MET A 597 -7.76 59.32 -71.40
N TYR A 598 -9.00 59.77 -71.18
CA TYR A 598 -10.03 59.79 -72.22
C TYR A 598 -9.63 60.70 -73.39
N VAL A 599 -9.03 61.91 -73.13
CA VAL A 599 -8.56 62.78 -74.19
C VAL A 599 -7.42 62.11 -74.96
N VAL A 600 -6.47 61.46 -74.28
CA VAL A 600 -5.38 60.72 -74.93
C VAL A 600 -5.91 59.63 -75.83
N LYS A 601 -6.87 58.86 -75.39
CA LYS A 601 -7.52 57.79 -76.18
C LYS A 601 -8.16 58.29 -77.45
N LYS A 602 -8.67 59.53 -77.43
CA LYS A 602 -9.35 60.11 -78.59
C LYS A 602 -8.40 60.88 -79.50
N THR A 603 -7.21 61.19 -79.02
CA THR A 603 -6.27 62.05 -79.77
C THR A 603 -5.04 61.28 -80.22
N THR A 604 -4.09 61.08 -79.33
CA THR A 604 -2.75 60.57 -79.61
C THR A 604 -2.59 59.09 -79.45
N LYS A 605 -3.39 58.46 -78.59
CA LYS A 605 -3.29 57.05 -78.13
C LYS A 605 -1.88 56.65 -77.67
N SER A 606 -1.81 55.64 -76.83
CA SER A 606 -0.57 54.99 -76.36
C SER A 606 0.45 55.94 -75.76
N GLN A 607 0.00 56.97 -75.09
CA GLN A 607 0.81 57.96 -74.37
C GLN A 607 0.24 58.28 -72.99
N ILE A 608 1.09 58.69 -72.08
CA ILE A 608 0.70 59.16 -70.73
C ILE A 608 0.81 60.69 -70.74
N ARG A 609 -0.31 61.40 -70.48
CA ARG A 609 -0.37 62.86 -70.49
C ARG A 609 -0.91 63.42 -69.18
N VAL A 610 -0.41 64.57 -68.81
CA VAL A 610 -0.86 65.33 -67.62
C VAL A 610 -2.24 65.96 -67.89
N TRP A 611 -3.11 65.99 -66.90
CA TRP A 611 -4.47 66.54 -67.01
C TRP A 611 -4.53 67.98 -67.53
N SER A 612 -3.60 68.85 -67.12
CA SER A 612 -3.52 70.24 -67.63
C SER A 612 -3.27 70.27 -69.13
N GLU A 613 -2.31 69.51 -69.61
CA GLU A 613 -1.98 69.39 -71.05
C GLU A 613 -3.11 68.74 -71.88
N ALA A 614 -3.76 67.78 -71.32
CA ALA A 614 -4.89 67.08 -71.96
C ALA A 614 -6.11 68.00 -72.10
N THR A 615 -6.30 68.93 -71.15
CA THR A 615 -7.39 69.87 -71.15
C THR A 615 -7.21 70.88 -72.30
N ASP A 616 -5.99 71.27 -72.57
CA ASP A 616 -5.67 72.24 -73.67
C ASP A 616 -5.81 71.52 -75.05
N LEU A 617 -5.29 70.33 -75.20
CA LEU A 617 -5.47 69.49 -76.40
C LEU A 617 -6.95 69.20 -76.72
N GLY A 618 -7.76 68.96 -75.65
CA GLY A 618 -9.20 68.73 -75.78
C GLY A 618 -9.95 69.96 -76.32
N LYS A 619 -9.53 71.17 -75.90
CA LYS A 619 -10.10 72.43 -76.37
C LYS A 619 -9.73 72.72 -77.83
N GLU A 620 -8.44 72.55 -78.18
CA GLU A 620 -7.99 72.70 -79.56
C GLU A 620 -8.78 71.81 -80.54
N LYS A 621 -8.99 70.53 -80.19
CA LYS A 621 -9.77 69.67 -81.07
C LYS A 621 -11.28 69.95 -81.10
N GLU A 622 -11.83 70.49 -80.02
CA GLU A 622 -13.21 70.99 -80.08
C GLU A 622 -13.36 72.24 -80.94
N GLU A 623 -12.33 73.10 -80.95
CA GLU A 623 -12.28 74.27 -81.80
C GLU A 623 -12.11 73.84 -83.28
N GLU A 624 -11.16 72.95 -83.58
CA GLU A 624 -11.01 72.36 -84.91
C GLU A 624 -12.30 71.70 -85.41
N LYS A 625 -12.98 70.92 -84.63
CA LYS A 625 -14.28 70.34 -85.00
C LYS A 625 -15.40 71.35 -85.16
N LYS A 626 -15.33 72.45 -84.43
CA LYS A 626 -16.28 73.55 -84.63
C LYS A 626 -15.98 74.32 -85.87
N GLU A 627 -14.72 74.43 -86.24
CA GLU A 627 -14.28 75.08 -87.51
C GLU A 627 -14.63 74.14 -88.71
N GLU A 628 -14.30 72.84 -88.65
CA GLU A 628 -14.70 71.90 -89.74
C GLU A 628 -16.23 71.83 -89.92
N LYS A 629 -17.01 71.86 -88.87
CA LYS A 629 -18.46 71.95 -88.92
C LYS A 629 -19.00 73.26 -89.46
N LYS A 630 -18.19 74.38 -89.41
CA LYS A 630 -18.47 75.67 -89.94
C LYS A 630 -18.11 75.73 -91.44
N GLU A 631 -17.09 74.97 -91.85
CA GLU A 631 -16.70 74.86 -93.25
C GLU A 631 -17.61 73.94 -94.03
N GLU A 632 -18.11 72.80 -93.45
CA GLU A 632 -19.09 71.92 -94.05
C GLU A 632 -20.50 72.54 -94.19
N LYS A 633 -20.76 73.70 -93.59
CA LYS A 633 -22.01 74.45 -93.63
C LYS A 633 -21.93 75.68 -94.51
N LYS A 634 -20.84 75.93 -95.23
CA LYS A 634 -20.66 76.97 -96.27
C LYS A 634 -20.62 76.28 -97.60
#